data_7da102786e17419415a89a969c2b8178
#
_entry.id   7da102786e17419415a89a969c2b8178
#
_cell.length_a   1.000
_cell.length_b   1.000
_cell.length_c   1.000
_cell.angle_alpha   90.00
_cell.angle_beta   90.00
_cell.angle_gamma   90.00
#
_symmetry.space_group_name_H-M   'P 1'
#
loop_
_entity.id
_entity.type
_entity.pdbx_description
1 polymer ?
#
loop_
_entity_poly.entity_id
_entity_poly.type
_entity_poly.pdbx_seq_one_letter_code
_entity_poly.pdbx_strand_id
1 'polypeptide(L)'
;MGAVETMEDFFEKLNAGDRQGAVDLMAEATEMRVHVGDSVQTLRGVERVGGWFLRGDKGLKMIPGEVRDTGNTYEADILVVRPGAPSQHLDATFRVEAGKITSINLAPR
;
A
#
# COMPACT_ATOMS: atom_id res chain seq x y z
N MET A 1 17.88 4.65 2.21
CA MET A 1 16.98 3.78 2.96
C MET A 1 16.45 2.71 1.99
N GLY A 2 16.38 1.49 2.47
CA GLY A 2 15.85 0.38 1.66
C GLY A 2 14.33 0.36 1.62
N ALA A 3 13.78 -0.46 0.72
CA ALA A 3 12.34 -0.61 0.58
C ALA A 3 11.68 -1.10 1.87
N VAL A 4 12.30 -2.02 2.58
CA VAL A 4 11.73 -2.58 3.82
C VAL A 4 11.51 -1.48 4.85
N GLU A 5 12.49 -0.62 5.07
CA GLU A 5 12.39 0.46 6.06
C GLU A 5 11.26 1.43 5.71
N THR A 6 11.16 1.82 4.44
CA THR A 6 10.10 2.72 3.98
C THR A 6 8.73 2.07 4.15
N MET A 7 8.59 0.79 3.81
CA MET A 7 7.32 0.10 3.93
C MET A 7 6.93 -0.17 5.38
N GLU A 8 7.89 -0.47 6.25
CA GLU A 8 7.59 -0.59 7.68
C GLU A 8 7.01 0.70 8.24
N ASP A 9 7.62 1.83 7.87
CA ASP A 9 7.14 3.15 8.28
C ASP A 9 5.74 3.44 7.70
N PHE A 10 5.53 3.09 6.44
CA PHE A 10 4.22 3.24 5.79
C PHE A 10 3.12 2.48 6.54
N PHE A 11 3.35 1.19 6.82
CA PHE A 11 2.36 0.37 7.51
C PHE A 11 2.14 0.82 8.95
N GLU A 12 3.20 1.23 9.63
CA GLU A 12 3.10 1.76 11.00
C GLU A 12 2.18 2.97 11.05
N LYS A 13 2.41 3.93 10.15
CA LYS A 13 1.58 5.15 10.08
C LYS A 13 0.14 4.84 9.69
N LEU A 14 -0.04 4.02 8.66
CA LEU A 14 -1.37 3.65 8.20
C LEU A 14 -2.17 2.95 9.30
N ASN A 15 -1.56 1.99 9.98
CA ASN A 15 -2.22 1.18 11.00
C ASN A 15 -2.46 1.96 12.29
N ALA A 16 -1.70 3.03 12.53
CA ALA A 16 -1.91 3.93 13.65
C ALA A 16 -2.97 5.00 13.37
N GLY A 17 -3.53 5.01 12.16
CA GLY A 17 -4.53 6.01 11.76
C GLY A 17 -3.93 7.28 11.16
N ASP A 18 -2.62 7.37 11.04
CA ASP A 18 -1.93 8.51 10.43
C ASP A 18 -1.85 8.31 8.91
N ARG A 19 -2.99 8.44 8.25
CA ARG A 19 -3.09 8.22 6.80
C ARG A 19 -2.29 9.24 6.01
N GLN A 20 -2.30 10.49 6.44
CA GLN A 20 -1.55 11.54 5.76
C GLN A 20 -0.05 11.25 5.84
N GLY A 21 0.44 10.80 7.00
CA GLY A 21 1.84 10.40 7.15
C GLY A 21 2.22 9.26 6.22
N ALA A 22 1.31 8.30 6.03
CA ALA A 22 1.53 7.21 5.08
C ALA A 22 1.58 7.73 3.63
N VAL A 23 0.67 8.63 3.26
CA VAL A 23 0.64 9.23 1.91
C VAL A 23 1.90 10.05 1.64
N ASP A 24 2.44 10.70 2.66
CA ASP A 24 3.65 11.50 2.54
C ASP A 24 4.88 10.67 2.15
N LEU A 25 4.82 9.35 2.31
CA LEU A 25 5.87 8.45 1.86
C LEU A 25 5.76 8.07 0.38
N MET A 26 4.73 8.54 -0.30
CA MET A 26 4.53 8.28 -1.72
C MET A 26 5.23 9.33 -2.58
N ALA A 27 5.81 8.88 -3.70
CA ALA A 27 6.37 9.78 -4.70
C ALA A 27 5.24 10.53 -5.41
N GLU A 28 5.53 11.73 -5.91
CA GLU A 28 4.54 12.55 -6.62
C GLU A 28 3.92 11.81 -7.81
N ALA A 29 4.72 11.05 -8.54
CA ALA A 29 4.29 10.30 -9.72
C ALA A 29 3.95 8.84 -9.41
N THR A 30 3.65 8.51 -8.14
CA THR A 30 3.33 7.14 -7.75
C THR A 30 2.12 6.61 -8.55
N GLU A 31 2.12 5.30 -8.79
CA GLU A 31 1.06 4.63 -9.53
C GLU A 31 0.56 3.44 -8.72
N MET A 32 -0.76 3.25 -8.70
CA MET A 32 -1.34 2.11 -8.01
C MET A 32 -2.24 1.33 -8.95
N ARG A 33 -2.11 0.01 -8.94
CA ARG A 33 -2.99 -0.91 -9.64
C ARG A 33 -3.69 -1.79 -8.64
N VAL A 34 -5.01 -1.82 -8.72
CA VAL A 34 -5.84 -2.64 -7.87
C VAL A 34 -6.63 -3.60 -8.77
N HIS A 35 -6.45 -4.89 -8.54
CA HIS A 35 -7.16 -5.91 -9.28
C HIS A 35 -8.50 -6.20 -8.58
N VAL A 36 -9.60 -5.98 -9.29
CA VAL A 36 -10.95 -6.21 -8.78
C VAL A 36 -11.68 -7.13 -9.76
N GLY A 37 -11.86 -8.40 -9.38
CA GLY A 37 -12.43 -9.39 -10.28
C GLY A 37 -11.58 -9.55 -11.54
N ASP A 38 -12.18 -9.42 -12.71
CA ASP A 38 -11.48 -9.49 -14.00
C ASP A 38 -10.95 -8.14 -14.46
N SER A 39 -11.13 -7.10 -13.67
CA SER A 39 -10.74 -5.74 -14.02
C SER A 39 -9.53 -5.29 -13.24
N VAL A 40 -8.78 -4.34 -13.82
CA VAL A 40 -7.67 -3.69 -13.14
C VAL A 40 -7.95 -2.19 -13.13
N GLN A 41 -8.01 -1.62 -11.94
CA GLN A 41 -8.15 -0.18 -11.77
C GLN A 41 -6.76 0.41 -11.60
N THR A 42 -6.41 1.41 -12.41
CA THR A 42 -5.12 2.09 -12.32
C THR A 42 -5.33 3.52 -11.87
N LEU A 43 -4.61 3.91 -10.82
CA LEU A 43 -4.59 5.28 -10.31
C LEU A 43 -3.18 5.83 -10.51
N ARG A 44 -3.09 7.05 -11.03
CA ARG A 44 -1.80 7.69 -11.31
C ARG A 44 -1.69 9.03 -10.58
N GLY A 45 -0.55 9.24 -9.96
CA GLY A 45 -0.25 10.45 -9.21
C GLY A 45 -0.64 10.33 -7.75
N VAL A 46 0.14 11.00 -6.89
CA VAL A 46 -0.03 10.92 -5.44
C VAL A 46 -1.40 11.44 -5.00
N GLU A 47 -1.99 12.39 -5.72
CA GLU A 47 -3.32 12.89 -5.37
C GLU A 47 -4.39 11.81 -5.47
N ARG A 48 -4.37 11.02 -6.53
CA ARG A 48 -5.34 9.94 -6.73
C ARG A 48 -5.04 8.74 -5.85
N VAL A 49 -3.78 8.32 -5.80
CA VAL A 49 -3.36 7.18 -4.99
C VAL A 49 -3.55 7.50 -3.50
N GLY A 50 -3.09 8.67 -3.09
CA GLY A 50 -3.27 9.13 -1.71
C GLY A 50 -4.74 9.27 -1.34
N GLY A 51 -5.54 9.79 -2.27
CA GLY A 51 -6.99 9.92 -2.08
C GLY A 51 -7.68 8.59 -1.83
N TRP A 52 -7.21 7.52 -2.46
CA TRP A 52 -7.75 6.19 -2.24
C TRP A 52 -7.56 5.78 -0.77
N PHE A 53 -6.39 6.05 -0.18
CA PHE A 53 -6.11 5.77 1.22
C PHE A 53 -6.84 6.73 2.16
N LEU A 54 -6.87 8.03 1.82
CA LEU A 54 -7.46 9.05 2.69
C LEU A 54 -8.99 8.97 2.74
N ARG A 55 -9.63 8.58 1.63
CA ARG A 55 -11.09 8.49 1.54
C ARG A 55 -11.63 7.11 1.83
N GLY A 56 -10.76 6.14 2.06
CA GLY A 56 -11.16 4.78 2.39
C GLY A 56 -11.74 4.68 3.80
N ASP A 57 -12.07 3.46 4.18
CA ASP A 57 -12.67 3.18 5.48
C ASP A 57 -11.76 3.63 6.62
N LYS A 58 -12.32 4.34 7.59
CA LYS A 58 -11.62 4.66 8.83
C LYS A 58 -11.38 3.34 9.56
N GLY A 59 -10.16 3.14 10.03
CA GLY A 59 -9.80 1.90 10.69
C GLY A 59 -9.30 0.82 9.74
N LEU A 60 -9.13 1.14 8.46
CA LEU A 60 -8.44 0.25 7.52
C LEU A 60 -7.04 -0.03 8.05
N LYS A 61 -6.70 -1.33 8.14
CA LYS A 61 -5.36 -1.76 8.53
C LYS A 61 -4.82 -2.72 7.48
N MET A 62 -3.53 -2.61 7.22
CA MET A 62 -2.82 -3.51 6.34
C MET A 62 -1.69 -4.16 7.12
N ILE A 63 -1.78 -5.46 7.32
CA ILE A 63 -0.83 -6.20 8.14
C ILE A 63 0.01 -7.09 7.23
N PRO A 64 1.30 -6.78 7.05
CA PRO A 64 2.17 -7.60 6.23
C PRO A 64 2.49 -8.92 6.91
N GLY A 65 2.40 -10.00 6.14
CA GLY A 65 2.82 -11.32 6.57
C GLY A 65 4.24 -11.61 6.09
N GLU A 66 4.39 -12.68 5.30
CA GLU A 66 5.70 -13.02 4.74
C GLU A 66 6.15 -11.96 3.75
N VAL A 67 7.37 -11.43 3.95
CA VAL A 67 7.93 -10.35 3.15
C VAL A 67 9.09 -10.87 2.32
N ARG A 68 9.10 -10.51 1.04
CA ARG A 68 10.22 -10.76 0.12
C ARG A 68 10.75 -9.41 -0.35
N ASP A 69 12.02 -9.15 -0.05
CA ASP A 69 12.69 -7.90 -0.41
C ASP A 69 13.69 -8.18 -1.52
N THR A 70 13.61 -7.42 -2.60
CA THR A 70 14.55 -7.51 -3.72
C THR A 70 15.29 -6.18 -3.94
N GLY A 71 15.63 -5.51 -2.86
CA GLY A 71 16.33 -4.22 -2.89
C GLY A 71 15.37 -3.04 -2.94
N ASN A 72 14.89 -2.69 -4.12
CA ASN A 72 13.93 -1.58 -4.28
C ASN A 72 12.48 -2.06 -4.44
N THR A 73 12.24 -3.36 -4.35
CA THR A 73 10.91 -3.96 -4.46
C THR A 73 10.58 -4.73 -3.18
N TYR A 74 9.39 -4.47 -2.65
CA TYR A 74 8.87 -5.12 -1.45
C TYR A 74 7.62 -5.89 -1.85
N GLU A 75 7.65 -7.21 -1.68
CA GLU A 75 6.51 -8.08 -1.96
C GLU A 75 6.04 -8.71 -0.66
N ALA A 76 4.75 -8.70 -0.43
CA ALA A 76 4.22 -9.30 0.78
C ALA A 76 2.79 -9.79 0.58
N ASP A 77 2.43 -10.79 1.39
CA ASP A 77 1.04 -11.16 1.61
C ASP A 77 0.50 -10.19 2.66
N ILE A 78 -0.50 -9.42 2.29
CA ILE A 78 -1.07 -8.39 3.16
C ILE A 78 -2.46 -8.84 3.62
N LEU A 79 -2.67 -8.84 4.93
CA LEU A 79 -4.01 -9.01 5.49
C LEU A 79 -4.65 -7.63 5.60
N VAL A 80 -5.72 -7.42 4.86
CA VAL A 80 -6.48 -6.16 4.91
C VAL A 80 -7.63 -6.36 5.89
N VAL A 81 -7.69 -5.52 6.91
CA VAL A 81 -8.72 -5.53 7.94
C VAL A 81 -9.53 -4.26 7.83
N ARG A 82 -10.86 -4.41 7.67
CA ARG A 82 -11.79 -3.28 7.60
C ARG A 82 -12.87 -3.46 8.66
N PRO A 83 -13.31 -2.38 9.34
CA PRO A 83 -14.41 -2.47 10.27
C PRO A 83 -15.69 -2.92 9.58
N GLY A 84 -16.35 -3.93 10.14
CA GLY A 84 -17.64 -4.41 9.63
C GLY A 84 -17.56 -5.24 8.36
N ALA A 85 -16.37 -5.65 7.93
CA ALA A 85 -16.17 -6.48 6.75
C ALA A 85 -15.24 -7.65 7.06
N PRO A 86 -15.34 -8.78 6.33
CA PRO A 86 -14.37 -9.87 6.49
C PRO A 86 -12.97 -9.44 6.12
N SER A 87 -11.97 -9.98 6.81
CA SER A 87 -10.58 -9.78 6.44
C SER A 87 -10.27 -10.41 5.09
N GLN A 88 -9.38 -9.80 4.34
CA GLN A 88 -9.03 -10.25 3.00
C GLN A 88 -7.52 -10.32 2.85
N HIS A 89 -7.03 -11.39 2.20
CA HIS A 89 -5.62 -11.52 1.85
C HIS A 89 -5.37 -10.98 0.46
N LEU A 90 -4.35 -10.16 0.32
CA LEU A 90 -3.90 -9.62 -0.96
C LEU A 90 -2.43 -9.94 -1.17
N ASP A 91 -2.06 -10.19 -2.42
CA ASP A 91 -0.66 -10.15 -2.82
C ASP A 91 -0.34 -8.72 -3.18
N ALA A 92 0.66 -8.15 -2.52
CA ALA A 92 1.02 -6.76 -2.70
C ALA A 92 2.47 -6.63 -3.13
N THR A 93 2.71 -5.75 -4.11
CA THR A 93 4.06 -5.41 -4.55
C THR A 93 4.20 -3.89 -4.51
N PHE A 94 5.24 -3.43 -3.81
CA PHE A 94 5.54 -2.01 -3.69
C PHE A 94 6.94 -1.77 -4.24
N ARG A 95 7.08 -0.75 -5.06
CA ARG A 95 8.39 -0.30 -5.51
C ARG A 95 8.73 0.98 -4.77
N VAL A 96 9.97 1.04 -4.27
CA VAL A 96 10.46 2.18 -3.49
C VAL A 96 11.75 2.69 -4.12
N GLU A 97 11.79 3.98 -4.40
CA GLU A 97 12.97 4.63 -4.95
C GLU A 97 13.24 5.91 -4.16
N ALA A 98 14.49 6.10 -3.73
CA ALA A 98 14.91 7.27 -2.95
C ALA A 98 14.03 7.50 -1.71
N GLY A 99 13.62 6.43 -1.04
CA GLY A 99 12.81 6.51 0.18
C GLY A 99 11.35 6.86 -0.06
N LYS A 100 10.88 6.81 -1.31
CA LYS A 100 9.48 7.08 -1.66
C LYS A 100 8.86 5.92 -2.42
N ILE A 101 7.58 5.67 -2.18
CA ILE A 101 6.83 4.63 -2.87
C ILE A 101 6.46 5.11 -4.26
N THR A 102 6.96 4.44 -5.30
CA THR A 102 6.71 4.81 -6.70
C THR A 102 5.67 3.94 -7.38
N SER A 103 5.39 2.77 -6.84
CA SER A 103 4.42 1.85 -7.46
C SER A 103 3.81 0.95 -6.39
N ILE A 104 2.51 0.71 -6.52
CA ILE A 104 1.75 -0.17 -5.65
C ILE A 104 0.91 -1.08 -6.53
N ASN A 105 0.99 -2.38 -6.32
CA ASN A 105 0.15 -3.35 -7.02
C ASN A 105 -0.51 -4.26 -6.00
N LEU A 106 -1.84 -4.27 -5.98
CA LEU A 106 -2.64 -5.06 -5.05
C LEU A 106 -3.51 -6.03 -5.84
N ALA A 107 -3.38 -7.31 -5.56
CA ALA A 107 -4.15 -8.35 -6.21
C ALA A 107 -4.75 -9.30 -5.18
N PRO A 108 -6.03 -9.70 -5.30
CA PRO A 108 -6.63 -10.69 -4.41
C PRO A 108 -5.92 -12.03 -4.54
N ARG A 109 -5.83 -12.74 -3.44
CA ARG A 109 -5.30 -14.10 -3.42
C ARG A 109 -6.36 -15.12 -3.70
#